data_0dc7c5058a16f576f7e454ebb1da14a4
#
_entry.id   0dc7c5058a16f576f7e454ebb1da14a4
#
_cell.length_a   1.000
_cell.length_b   1.000
_cell.length_c   1.000
_cell.angle_alpha   90.00
_cell.angle_beta   90.00
_cell.angle_gamma   90.00
#
_symmetry.space_group_name_H-M   'P 1'
#
loop_
_entity.id
_entity.type
_entity.pdbx_description
1 polymer ?
#
loop_
_entity_poly.entity_id
_entity_poly.type
_entity_poly.pdbx_seq_one_letter_code
_entity_poly.pdbx_strand_id
1 'polypeptide(L)'
;MTNAFPFPFSLPRLGVIAALVRRDYLVQRSYRLAFVLDLFYGIVNLLVFYFISQTFTDVATADLSGAPSYFAFASIGIAITIVLQAASGGLAHRIREEQLTGTLEALTAQPITVPELSFGLAAFQFGFGMIRAAFYLLLSGLFFGVSFTQTDWVGFVTVLIASGAALASIGVLLGALVLVMKRGEVLTGAITFAMGLVSGAFFPIAVLPPWLQAIGSVVPTRFAYDGLRSAIFEGGGWGGDAVALIAFAVIGLPIGVWCFGRALLQSRRAGTISQY
;
A
#
# COMPACT_ATOMS: atom_id res chain seq x y z
N MET A 1 2.00 -8.60 -38.60
CA MET A 1 2.41 -9.34 -37.39
C MET A 1 1.35 -9.10 -36.32
N THR A 2 0.46 -10.05 -36.18
CA THR A 2 -0.77 -9.98 -35.38
C THR A 2 -0.42 -10.05 -33.90
N ASN A 3 -0.89 -9.05 -33.18
CA ASN A 3 -0.70 -8.78 -31.76
C ASN A 3 -1.24 -9.91 -30.88
N ALA A 4 -0.38 -10.84 -30.51
CA ALA A 4 -0.68 -11.84 -29.51
C ALA A 4 -0.39 -11.32 -28.12
N PHE A 5 -1.12 -10.29 -27.65
CA PHE A 5 -1.39 -10.18 -26.24
C PHE A 5 -2.72 -10.91 -26.00
N PRO A 6 -2.70 -12.04 -25.28
CA PRO A 6 -3.93 -12.65 -24.85
C PRO A 6 -4.70 -11.61 -24.02
N PHE A 7 -6.02 -11.60 -24.15
CA PHE A 7 -6.95 -10.69 -23.49
C PHE A 7 -6.54 -10.40 -22.04
N PRO A 8 -6.72 -9.16 -21.53
CA PRO A 8 -6.26 -8.71 -20.20
C PRO A 8 -6.85 -9.51 -19.02
N PHE A 9 -7.75 -10.43 -19.25
CA PHE A 9 -8.50 -11.17 -18.21
C PHE A 9 -8.24 -12.69 -18.18
N SER A 10 -7.12 -13.18 -18.72
CA SER A 10 -6.73 -14.56 -18.41
C SER A 10 -6.33 -14.67 -16.93
N LEU A 11 -6.79 -15.73 -16.26
CA LEU A 11 -6.39 -16.00 -14.87
C LEU A 11 -4.86 -16.06 -14.79
N PRO A 12 -4.23 -15.33 -13.84
CA PRO A 12 -2.79 -15.29 -13.73
C PRO A 12 -2.23 -16.65 -13.30
N ARG A 13 -1.17 -17.08 -13.95
CA ARG A 13 -0.44 -18.30 -13.56
C ARG A 13 0.39 -18.02 -12.32
N LEU A 14 0.01 -18.62 -11.19
CA LEU A 14 0.68 -18.41 -9.90
C LEU A 14 2.18 -18.73 -9.96
N GLY A 15 2.60 -19.68 -10.80
CA GLY A 15 4.01 -20.00 -11.00
C GLY A 15 4.84 -18.84 -11.55
N VAL A 16 4.27 -18.00 -12.44
CA VAL A 16 4.95 -16.81 -12.99
C VAL A 16 5.12 -15.76 -11.89
N ILE A 17 4.04 -15.50 -11.13
CA ILE A 17 4.10 -14.57 -9.99
C ILE A 17 5.12 -15.03 -8.96
N ALA A 18 5.10 -16.32 -8.59
CA ALA A 18 6.07 -16.89 -7.65
C ALA A 18 7.53 -16.77 -8.13
N ALA A 19 7.77 -16.92 -9.43
CA ALA A 19 9.11 -16.76 -10.01
C ALA A 19 9.60 -15.30 -9.89
N LEU A 20 8.72 -14.31 -10.15
CA LEU A 20 9.04 -12.88 -10.00
C LEU A 20 9.28 -12.53 -8.53
N VAL A 21 8.43 -12.99 -7.63
CA VAL A 21 8.61 -12.81 -6.17
C VAL A 21 9.92 -13.42 -5.69
N ARG A 22 10.26 -14.64 -6.14
CA ARG A 22 11.54 -15.28 -5.81
C ARG A 22 12.74 -14.50 -6.31
N ARG A 23 12.68 -13.97 -7.53
CA ARG A 23 13.71 -13.09 -8.09
C ARG A 23 13.94 -11.89 -7.18
N ASP A 24 12.87 -11.18 -6.84
CA ASP A 24 12.95 -9.97 -6.04
C ASP A 24 13.44 -10.25 -4.61
N TYR A 25 13.01 -11.36 -4.02
CA TYR A 25 13.54 -11.83 -2.73
C TYR A 25 15.05 -12.08 -2.77
N LEU A 26 15.56 -12.74 -3.83
CA LEU A 26 16.99 -13.02 -3.96
C LEU A 26 17.81 -11.73 -4.13
N VAL A 27 17.30 -10.76 -4.87
CA VAL A 27 17.89 -9.42 -4.99
C VAL A 27 17.93 -8.73 -3.63
N GLN A 28 16.77 -8.64 -2.95
CA GLN A 28 16.66 -7.97 -1.65
C GLN A 28 17.57 -8.62 -0.59
N ARG A 29 17.69 -9.95 -0.60
CA ARG A 29 18.57 -10.68 0.32
C ARG A 29 20.05 -10.28 0.15
N SER A 30 20.45 -9.83 -1.02
CA SER A 30 21.82 -9.36 -1.28
C SER A 30 22.11 -8.01 -0.62
N TYR A 31 21.09 -7.19 -0.39
CA TYR A 31 21.19 -5.84 0.20
C TYR A 31 20.81 -5.80 1.68
N ARG A 32 21.47 -6.63 2.51
CA ARG A 32 21.15 -6.77 3.94
C ARG A 32 21.18 -5.46 4.72
N LEU A 33 22.11 -4.57 4.40
CA LEU A 33 22.22 -3.27 5.07
C LEU A 33 21.02 -2.38 4.80
N ALA A 34 20.54 -2.33 3.54
CA ALA A 34 19.35 -1.56 3.19
C ALA A 34 18.11 -2.06 3.94
N PHE A 35 17.97 -3.39 4.07
CA PHE A 35 16.91 -4.00 4.87
C PHE A 35 16.94 -3.58 6.35
N VAL A 36 18.12 -3.63 6.97
CA VAL A 36 18.27 -3.23 8.39
C VAL A 36 17.98 -1.74 8.56
N LEU A 37 18.46 -0.88 7.64
CA LEU A 37 18.21 0.55 7.68
C LEU A 37 16.72 0.88 7.51
N ASP A 38 16.01 0.16 6.66
CA ASP A 38 14.58 0.33 6.43
C ASP A 38 13.75 -0.05 7.67
N LEU A 39 14.11 -1.16 8.35
CA LEU A 39 13.51 -1.51 9.65
C LEU A 39 13.84 -0.47 10.73
N PHE A 40 15.08 -0.03 10.78
CA PHE A 40 15.51 0.99 11.73
C PHE A 40 14.76 2.32 11.55
N TYR A 41 14.58 2.75 10.31
CA TYR A 41 13.79 3.95 9.99
C TYR A 41 12.35 3.87 10.54
N GLY A 42 11.69 2.72 10.41
CA GLY A 42 10.36 2.54 10.96
C GLY A 42 10.32 2.55 12.50
N ILE A 43 11.35 1.99 13.16
CA ILE A 43 11.48 2.06 14.63
C ILE A 43 11.68 3.52 15.08
N VAL A 44 12.53 4.28 14.38
CA VAL A 44 12.72 5.71 14.65
C VAL A 44 11.41 6.47 14.48
N ASN A 45 10.64 6.15 13.45
CA ASN A 45 9.33 6.76 13.23
C ASN A 45 8.37 6.48 14.40
N LEU A 46 8.29 5.23 14.89
CA LEU A 46 7.51 4.88 16.08
C LEU A 46 7.97 5.67 17.31
N LEU A 47 9.30 5.78 17.53
CA LEU A 47 9.87 6.54 18.65
C LEU A 47 9.46 8.03 18.57
N VAL A 48 9.54 8.64 17.39
CA VAL A 48 9.13 10.04 17.19
C VAL A 48 7.67 10.24 17.60
N PHE A 49 6.76 9.38 17.11
CA PHE A 49 5.34 9.49 17.49
C PHE A 49 5.07 9.15 18.96
N TYR A 50 5.86 8.25 19.55
CA TYR A 50 5.79 7.98 20.99
C TYR A 50 6.14 9.22 21.80
N PHE A 51 7.26 9.89 21.54
CA PHE A 51 7.64 11.11 22.24
C PHE A 51 6.68 12.27 21.96
N ILE A 52 6.17 12.41 20.74
CA ILE A 52 5.11 13.37 20.44
C ILE A 52 3.89 13.10 21.34
N SER A 53 3.47 11.84 21.47
CA SER A 53 2.34 11.46 22.33
C SER A 53 2.54 11.85 23.79
N GLN A 54 3.77 11.75 24.30
CA GLN A 54 4.09 12.16 25.68
C GLN A 54 3.99 13.68 25.90
N THR A 55 4.21 14.46 24.82
CA THR A 55 4.11 15.93 24.88
C THR A 55 2.65 16.41 24.89
N PHE A 56 1.75 15.63 24.29
CA PHE A 56 0.33 15.98 24.14
C PHE A 56 -0.59 15.21 25.09
N THR A 57 -0.12 14.80 26.27
CA THR A 57 -0.91 14.05 27.28
C THR A 57 -2.17 14.79 27.74
N ASP A 58 -2.20 16.13 27.69
CA ASP A 58 -3.34 16.96 28.08
C ASP A 58 -4.24 17.40 26.91
N VAL A 59 -3.86 17.10 25.68
CA VAL A 59 -4.74 17.38 24.54
C VAL A 59 -5.88 16.38 24.60
N ALA A 60 -7.01 16.88 25.06
CA ALA A 60 -8.26 16.16 25.17
C ALA A 60 -8.41 15.21 23.96
N THR A 61 -8.65 13.97 24.28
CA THR A 61 -8.94 12.83 23.40
C THR A 61 -10.19 13.05 22.53
N ALA A 62 -10.23 14.16 21.83
CA ALA A 62 -11.27 14.44 20.86
C ALA A 62 -11.16 13.38 19.76
N ASP A 63 -12.02 12.37 19.88
CA ASP A 63 -12.35 11.40 18.85
C ASP A 63 -11.15 10.74 18.14
N LEU A 64 -10.35 10.00 18.94
CA LEU A 64 -9.26 9.18 18.42
C LEU A 64 -9.74 7.81 17.84
N SER A 65 -11.00 7.73 17.40
CA SER A 65 -11.58 6.51 16.83
C SER A 65 -11.36 5.29 17.75
N GLY A 66 -11.73 5.42 19.03
CA GLY A 66 -11.60 4.37 20.05
C GLY A 66 -10.18 4.11 20.57
N ALA A 67 -9.15 4.72 20.03
CA ALA A 67 -7.77 4.51 20.49
C ALA A 67 -7.54 5.12 21.89
N PRO A 68 -6.90 4.38 22.82
CA PRO A 68 -6.71 4.82 24.21
C PRO A 68 -5.68 5.94 24.36
N SER A 69 -4.87 6.21 23.35
CA SER A 69 -3.85 7.27 23.34
C SER A 69 -3.55 7.73 21.91
N TYR A 70 -2.98 8.93 21.78
CA TYR A 70 -2.51 9.41 20.48
C TYR A 70 -1.46 8.47 19.86
N PHE A 71 -0.58 7.88 20.66
CA PHE A 71 0.39 6.91 20.14
C PHE A 71 -0.29 5.66 19.58
N ALA A 72 -1.30 5.12 20.29
CA ALA A 72 -2.06 3.97 19.80
C ALA A 72 -2.76 4.29 18.47
N PHE A 73 -3.35 5.48 18.35
CA PHE A 73 -3.94 5.98 17.11
C PHE A 73 -2.90 6.08 15.98
N ALA A 74 -1.76 6.71 16.24
CA ALA A 74 -0.71 6.94 15.26
C ALA A 74 0.01 5.63 14.85
N SER A 75 0.14 4.66 15.75
CA SER A 75 0.81 3.38 15.46
C SER A 75 0.07 2.59 14.35
N ILE A 76 -1.27 2.59 14.37
CA ILE A 76 -2.07 2.02 13.28
C ILE A 76 -1.92 2.86 12.01
N GLY A 77 -1.91 4.19 12.15
CA GLY A 77 -1.64 5.09 11.04
C GLY A 77 -0.32 4.78 10.34
N ILE A 78 0.77 4.57 11.10
CA ILE A 78 2.09 4.19 10.59
C ILE A 78 2.01 2.83 9.87
N ALA A 79 1.40 1.82 10.48
CA ALA A 79 1.30 0.48 9.91
C ALA A 79 0.60 0.49 8.55
N ILE A 80 -0.57 1.11 8.45
CA ILE A 80 -1.31 1.21 7.17
C ILE A 80 -0.59 2.09 6.16
N THR A 81 0.07 3.16 6.58
CA THR A 81 0.88 4.00 5.68
C THR A 81 2.00 3.19 5.03
N ILE A 82 2.63 2.27 5.75
CA ILE A 82 3.64 1.35 5.21
C ILE A 82 3.02 0.42 4.16
N VAL A 83 1.84 -0.14 4.43
CA VAL A 83 1.12 -0.97 3.46
C VAL A 83 0.74 -0.15 2.22
N LEU A 84 0.25 1.08 2.42
CA LEU A 84 -0.08 2.00 1.33
C LEU A 84 1.14 2.31 0.46
N GLN A 85 2.27 2.64 1.07
CA GLN A 85 3.53 2.92 0.34
C GLN A 85 4.02 1.67 -0.40
N ALA A 86 3.95 0.50 0.21
CA ALA A 86 4.33 -0.76 -0.43
C ALA A 86 3.40 -1.11 -1.59
N ALA A 87 2.09 -0.88 -1.45
CA ALA A 87 1.11 -1.16 -2.49
C ALA A 87 1.23 -0.18 -3.66
N SER A 88 1.30 1.13 -3.39
CA SER A 88 1.28 2.19 -4.40
C SER A 88 2.67 2.50 -4.95
N GLY A 89 3.66 2.69 -4.06
CA GLY A 89 5.02 3.02 -4.41
C GLY A 89 5.82 1.82 -4.91
N GLY A 90 5.58 0.63 -4.36
CA GLY A 90 6.33 -0.57 -4.68
C GLY A 90 6.30 -0.93 -6.16
N LEU A 91 5.12 -0.99 -6.76
CA LEU A 91 5.00 -1.27 -8.21
C LEU A 91 5.58 -0.14 -9.06
N ALA A 92 5.29 1.11 -8.72
CA ALA A 92 5.79 2.27 -9.45
C ALA A 92 7.32 2.32 -9.46
N HIS A 93 7.94 2.14 -8.28
CA HIS A 93 9.39 2.09 -8.14
C HIS A 93 9.98 0.92 -8.91
N ARG A 94 9.37 -0.26 -8.82
CA ARG A 94 9.85 -1.46 -9.53
C ARG A 94 9.79 -1.31 -11.05
N ILE A 95 8.71 -0.74 -11.58
CA ILE A 95 8.61 -0.42 -13.01
C ILE A 95 9.74 0.54 -13.41
N ARG A 96 9.97 1.57 -12.62
CA ARG A 96 11.03 2.53 -12.90
C ARG A 96 12.41 1.89 -12.90
N GLU A 97 12.70 1.03 -11.96
CA GLU A 97 13.93 0.27 -11.86
C GLU A 97 14.13 -0.66 -13.09
N GLU A 98 13.09 -1.40 -13.48
CA GLU A 98 13.11 -2.25 -14.68
C GLU A 98 13.29 -1.42 -15.97
N GLN A 99 12.75 -0.18 -16.01
CA GLN A 99 12.97 0.75 -17.12
C GLN A 99 14.44 1.21 -17.18
N LEU A 100 15.00 1.65 -16.05
CA LEU A 100 16.37 2.16 -15.98
C LEU A 100 17.42 1.08 -16.29
N THR A 101 17.14 -0.17 -15.92
CA THR A 101 18.01 -1.31 -16.20
C THR A 101 17.80 -1.93 -17.60
N GLY A 102 16.76 -1.46 -18.32
CA GLY A 102 16.40 -2.01 -19.64
C GLY A 102 15.75 -3.40 -19.60
N THR A 103 15.50 -3.96 -18.42
CA THR A 103 14.95 -5.30 -18.25
C THR A 103 13.43 -5.37 -18.49
N LEU A 104 12.73 -4.24 -18.47
CA LEU A 104 11.30 -4.19 -18.74
C LEU A 104 10.95 -4.70 -20.15
N GLU A 105 11.79 -4.41 -21.16
CA GLU A 105 11.60 -4.93 -22.52
C GLU A 105 11.74 -6.46 -22.55
N ALA A 106 12.75 -7.00 -21.89
CA ALA A 106 12.96 -8.45 -21.81
C ALA A 106 11.79 -9.15 -21.11
N LEU A 107 11.26 -8.57 -20.01
CA LEU A 107 10.08 -9.09 -19.32
C LEU A 107 8.83 -9.05 -20.20
N THR A 108 8.63 -7.96 -20.92
CA THR A 108 7.46 -7.80 -21.78
C THR A 108 7.56 -8.59 -23.10
N ALA A 109 8.74 -9.07 -23.49
CA ALA A 109 8.92 -9.99 -24.60
C ALA A 109 8.57 -11.44 -24.24
N GLN A 110 8.49 -11.77 -22.96
CA GLN A 110 8.08 -13.10 -22.50
C GLN A 110 6.56 -13.29 -22.65
N PRO A 111 6.07 -14.55 -22.74
CA PRO A 111 4.63 -14.85 -22.80
C PRO A 111 3.96 -14.69 -21.42
N ILE A 112 4.09 -13.49 -20.85
CA ILE A 112 3.54 -13.09 -19.55
C ILE A 112 2.33 -12.21 -19.80
N THR A 113 1.23 -12.47 -19.09
CA THR A 113 0.00 -11.66 -19.18
C THR A 113 0.14 -10.36 -18.39
N VAL A 114 -0.71 -9.36 -18.68
CA VAL A 114 -0.72 -8.07 -17.96
C VAL A 114 -0.96 -8.25 -16.46
N PRO A 115 -1.92 -9.08 -15.98
CA PRO A 115 -2.06 -9.37 -14.56
C PRO A 115 -0.83 -10.02 -13.95
N GLU A 116 -0.22 -11.00 -14.63
CA GLU A 116 1.01 -11.66 -14.14
C GLU A 116 2.16 -10.68 -13.98
N LEU A 117 2.31 -9.74 -14.90
CA LEU A 117 3.36 -8.73 -14.83
C LEU A 117 3.09 -7.73 -13.68
N SER A 118 1.88 -7.15 -13.61
CA SER A 118 1.56 -6.15 -12.60
C SER A 118 1.60 -6.72 -11.19
N PHE A 119 0.94 -7.87 -10.95
CA PHE A 119 0.97 -8.52 -9.65
C PHE A 119 2.34 -9.12 -9.31
N GLY A 120 3.05 -9.68 -10.29
CA GLY A 120 4.37 -10.25 -10.08
C GLY A 120 5.41 -9.22 -9.64
N LEU A 121 5.40 -8.02 -10.22
CA LEU A 121 6.29 -6.93 -9.82
C LEU A 121 5.89 -6.27 -8.50
N ALA A 122 4.59 -6.29 -8.15
CA ALA A 122 4.10 -5.68 -6.91
C ALA A 122 4.21 -6.62 -5.69
N ALA A 123 4.06 -7.94 -5.91
CA ALA A 123 3.76 -8.90 -4.86
C ALA A 123 4.83 -8.99 -3.76
N PHE A 124 6.11 -8.93 -4.11
CA PHE A 124 7.19 -8.99 -3.13
C PHE A 124 7.18 -7.76 -2.21
N GLN A 125 7.15 -6.56 -2.77
CA GLN A 125 7.16 -5.30 -2.00
C GLN A 125 5.91 -5.18 -1.14
N PHE A 126 4.78 -5.58 -1.69
CA PHE A 126 3.51 -5.58 -0.97
C PHE A 126 3.52 -6.57 0.21
N GLY A 127 3.89 -7.83 -0.03
CA GLY A 127 3.99 -8.85 1.02
C GLY A 127 4.99 -8.45 2.12
N PHE A 128 6.12 -7.87 1.72
CA PHE A 128 7.11 -7.34 2.66
C PHE A 128 6.58 -6.14 3.46
N GLY A 129 5.83 -5.24 2.83
CA GLY A 129 5.15 -4.13 3.50
C GLY A 129 4.14 -4.61 4.55
N MET A 130 3.37 -5.67 4.25
CA MET A 130 2.43 -6.29 5.20
C MET A 130 3.16 -6.88 6.42
N ILE A 131 4.28 -7.58 6.19
CA ILE A 131 5.10 -8.14 7.28
C ILE A 131 5.67 -7.02 8.15
N ARG A 132 6.15 -5.93 7.54
CA ARG A 132 6.66 -4.77 8.28
C ARG A 132 5.58 -4.07 9.10
N ALA A 133 4.39 -3.89 8.53
CA ALA A 133 3.26 -3.29 9.25
C ALA A 133 2.90 -4.13 10.49
N ALA A 134 2.79 -5.45 10.33
CA ALA A 134 2.54 -6.37 11.44
C ALA A 134 3.68 -6.31 12.49
N PHE A 135 4.92 -6.26 12.06
CA PHE A 135 6.08 -6.13 12.93
C PHE A 135 6.05 -4.84 13.77
N TYR A 136 5.72 -3.70 13.16
CA TYR A 136 5.65 -2.43 13.90
C TYR A 136 4.43 -2.36 14.84
N LEU A 137 3.31 -2.98 14.49
CA LEU A 137 2.20 -3.14 15.43
C LEU A 137 2.59 -4.02 16.62
N LEU A 138 3.31 -5.11 16.37
CA LEU A 138 3.84 -5.95 17.44
C LEU A 138 4.79 -5.18 18.36
N LEU A 139 5.72 -4.40 17.79
CA LEU A 139 6.62 -3.55 18.56
C LEU A 139 5.86 -2.50 19.39
N SER A 140 4.80 -1.90 18.82
CA SER A 140 3.99 -0.90 19.54
C SER A 140 3.31 -1.49 20.79
N GLY A 141 2.90 -2.76 20.72
CA GLY A 141 2.37 -3.48 21.89
C GLY A 141 3.43 -3.86 22.90
N LEU A 142 4.55 -4.45 22.45
CA LEU A 142 5.57 -5.00 23.34
C LEU A 142 6.38 -3.91 24.07
N PHE A 143 6.72 -2.83 23.40
CA PHE A 143 7.64 -1.81 23.94
C PHE A 143 6.98 -0.49 24.33
N PHE A 144 5.82 -0.19 23.75
CA PHE A 144 5.17 1.11 23.93
C PHE A 144 3.78 1.02 24.60
N GLY A 145 3.37 -0.17 25.05
CA GLY A 145 2.17 -0.36 25.86
C GLY A 145 0.85 -0.22 25.12
N VAL A 146 0.83 -0.35 23.80
CA VAL A 146 -0.44 -0.43 23.05
C VAL A 146 -1.13 -1.75 23.40
N SER A 147 -2.35 -1.67 23.95
CA SER A 147 -3.10 -2.84 24.38
C SER A 147 -3.88 -3.44 23.20
N PHE A 148 -3.70 -4.73 22.97
CA PHE A 148 -4.44 -5.54 22.01
C PHE A 148 -5.44 -6.49 22.67
N THR A 149 -5.80 -6.26 23.94
CA THR A 149 -6.65 -7.17 24.73
C THR A 149 -8.09 -7.22 24.24
N GLN A 150 -8.58 -6.16 23.59
CA GLN A 150 -9.94 -6.08 23.04
C GLN A 150 -9.98 -6.37 21.53
N THR A 151 -8.86 -6.79 20.93
CA THR A 151 -8.76 -7.00 19.49
C THR A 151 -9.68 -8.12 19.02
N ASP A 152 -10.58 -7.80 18.10
CA ASP A 152 -11.25 -8.79 17.25
C ASP A 152 -10.27 -9.25 16.17
N TRP A 153 -9.63 -10.41 16.41
CA TRP A 153 -8.64 -10.97 15.48
C TRP A 153 -9.23 -11.34 14.11
N VAL A 154 -10.53 -11.70 14.06
CA VAL A 154 -11.20 -11.98 12.79
C VAL A 154 -11.36 -10.68 12.01
N GLY A 155 -11.82 -9.62 12.68
CA GLY A 155 -11.93 -8.29 12.12
C GLY A 155 -10.57 -7.76 11.66
N PHE A 156 -9.56 -7.85 12.51
CA PHE A 156 -8.19 -7.41 12.19
C PHE A 156 -7.66 -8.06 10.91
N VAL A 157 -7.70 -9.39 10.79
CA VAL A 157 -7.21 -10.12 9.61
C VAL A 157 -8.05 -9.78 8.38
N THR A 158 -9.37 -9.72 8.52
CA THR A 158 -10.29 -9.42 7.42
C THR A 158 -10.04 -8.02 6.86
N VAL A 159 -9.98 -7.00 7.74
CA VAL A 159 -9.75 -5.62 7.33
C VAL A 159 -8.33 -5.46 6.76
N LEU A 160 -7.33 -6.11 7.34
CA LEU A 160 -5.95 -6.05 6.86
C LEU A 160 -5.83 -6.61 5.43
N ILE A 161 -6.44 -7.77 5.15
CA ILE A 161 -6.45 -8.38 3.81
C ILE A 161 -7.25 -7.51 2.83
N ALA A 162 -8.43 -7.04 3.23
CA ALA A 162 -9.27 -6.18 2.41
C ALA A 162 -8.58 -4.84 2.10
N SER A 163 -7.92 -4.22 3.10
CA SER A 163 -7.09 -3.03 2.91
C SER A 163 -5.97 -3.28 1.90
N GLY A 164 -5.28 -4.40 2.07
CA GLY A 164 -4.23 -4.81 1.15
C GLY A 164 -4.74 -4.90 -0.29
N ALA A 165 -5.85 -5.57 -0.52
CA ALA A 165 -6.44 -5.72 -1.86
C ALA A 165 -6.91 -4.37 -2.45
N ALA A 166 -7.56 -3.51 -1.63
CA ALA A 166 -8.00 -2.19 -2.04
C ALA A 166 -6.80 -1.28 -2.39
N LEU A 167 -5.76 -1.27 -1.56
CA LEU A 167 -4.55 -0.47 -1.80
C LEU A 167 -3.73 -1.00 -2.98
N ALA A 168 -3.70 -2.32 -3.21
CA ALA A 168 -3.07 -2.90 -4.39
C ALA A 168 -3.73 -2.42 -5.69
N SER A 169 -5.06 -2.20 -5.70
CA SER A 169 -5.76 -1.65 -6.87
C SER A 169 -5.27 -0.24 -7.23
N ILE A 170 -5.06 0.59 -6.22
CA ILE A 170 -4.47 1.93 -6.39
C ILE A 170 -3.02 1.79 -6.86
N GLY A 171 -2.26 0.88 -6.29
CA GLY A 171 -0.88 0.62 -6.69
C GLY A 171 -0.74 0.27 -8.17
N VAL A 172 -1.64 -0.56 -8.69
CA VAL A 172 -1.65 -0.92 -10.14
C VAL A 172 -2.02 0.29 -11.01
N LEU A 173 -2.98 1.13 -10.58
CA LEU A 173 -3.31 2.39 -11.27
C LEU A 173 -2.13 3.37 -11.31
N LEU A 174 -1.44 3.53 -10.19
CA LEU A 174 -0.27 4.40 -10.09
C LEU A 174 0.92 3.84 -10.89
N GLY A 175 1.08 2.52 -10.94
CA GLY A 175 2.04 1.85 -11.81
C GLY A 175 1.77 2.12 -13.29
N ALA A 176 0.50 2.15 -13.71
CA ALA A 176 0.11 2.55 -15.06
C ALA A 176 0.51 4.00 -15.38
N LEU A 177 0.40 4.89 -14.38
CA LEU A 177 0.80 6.30 -14.52
C LEU A 177 2.31 6.43 -14.77
N VAL A 178 3.14 5.66 -14.05
CA VAL A 178 4.61 5.65 -14.23
C VAL A 178 5.00 5.19 -15.63
N LEU A 179 4.29 4.22 -16.20
CA LEU A 179 4.54 3.75 -17.57
C LEU A 179 4.35 4.84 -18.65
N VAL A 180 3.42 5.77 -18.40
CA VAL A 180 3.08 6.83 -19.38
C VAL A 180 3.86 8.12 -19.12
N MET A 181 4.17 8.42 -17.86
CA MET A 181 4.77 9.70 -17.46
C MET A 181 6.23 9.56 -17.07
N LYS A 182 7.12 10.39 -17.67
CA LYS A 182 8.57 10.40 -17.35
C LYS A 182 8.90 10.64 -15.87
N ARG A 183 8.05 11.36 -15.13
CA ARG A 183 8.18 11.66 -13.69
C ARG A 183 7.02 11.05 -12.88
N GLY A 184 6.45 9.95 -13.33
CA GLY A 184 5.31 9.30 -12.69
C GLY A 184 5.58 8.85 -11.25
N GLU A 185 6.83 8.50 -10.92
CA GLU A 185 7.22 8.09 -9.57
C GLU A 185 7.04 9.23 -8.54
N VAL A 186 7.46 10.45 -8.88
CA VAL A 186 7.29 11.62 -8.02
C VAL A 186 5.81 11.92 -7.77
N LEU A 187 4.99 11.85 -8.83
CA LEU A 187 3.55 12.06 -8.73
C LEU A 187 2.88 10.95 -7.90
N THR A 188 3.30 9.71 -8.06
CA THR A 188 2.86 8.58 -7.24
C THR A 188 3.14 8.83 -5.76
N GLY A 189 4.35 9.26 -5.41
CA GLY A 189 4.71 9.62 -4.04
C GLY A 189 3.84 10.74 -3.47
N ALA A 190 3.59 11.79 -4.23
CA ALA A 190 2.74 12.91 -3.83
C ALA A 190 1.28 12.47 -3.59
N ILE A 191 0.72 11.66 -4.50
CA ILE A 191 -0.64 11.13 -4.37
C ILE A 191 -0.74 10.23 -3.12
N THR A 192 0.21 9.30 -2.93
CA THR A 192 0.24 8.39 -1.78
C THR A 192 0.33 9.15 -0.47
N PHE A 193 1.18 10.17 -0.39
CA PHE A 193 1.29 11.04 0.78
C PHE A 193 -0.01 11.80 1.05
N ALA A 194 -0.60 12.42 0.02
CA ALA A 194 -1.87 13.14 0.14
C ALA A 194 -3.01 12.22 0.60
N MET A 195 -3.09 10.98 0.07
CA MET A 195 -4.08 9.99 0.50
C MET A 195 -3.93 9.65 1.98
N GLY A 196 -2.72 9.43 2.48
CA GLY A 196 -2.46 9.18 3.90
C GLY A 196 -2.90 10.37 4.77
N LEU A 197 -2.57 11.59 4.33
CA LEU A 197 -2.89 12.82 5.06
C LEU A 197 -4.40 13.03 5.20
N VAL A 198 -5.16 12.97 4.09
CA VAL A 198 -6.60 13.24 4.09
C VAL A 198 -7.43 12.12 4.72
N SER A 199 -6.85 10.94 4.90
CA SER A 199 -7.55 9.77 5.43
C SER A 199 -7.38 9.57 6.94
N GLY A 200 -6.67 10.48 7.62
CA GLY A 200 -6.53 10.40 9.07
C GLY A 200 -5.44 9.43 9.55
N ALA A 201 -4.32 9.33 8.82
CA ALA A 201 -3.19 8.50 9.22
C ALA A 201 -2.60 8.92 10.58
N PHE A 202 -2.38 10.22 10.76
CA PHE A 202 -1.62 10.78 11.89
C PHE A 202 -2.43 11.72 12.78
N PHE A 203 -3.61 12.14 12.35
CA PHE A 203 -4.52 13.00 13.11
C PHE A 203 -5.97 12.70 12.71
N PRO A 204 -6.93 12.94 13.61
CA PRO A 204 -8.36 12.75 13.33
C PRO A 204 -8.82 13.59 12.13
N ILE A 205 -9.63 13.02 11.25
CA ILE A 205 -10.15 13.71 10.06
C ILE A 205 -10.95 14.96 10.45
N ALA A 206 -11.57 14.97 11.64
CA ALA A 206 -12.37 16.09 12.15
C ALA A 206 -11.61 17.42 12.25
N VAL A 207 -10.26 17.40 12.36
CA VAL A 207 -9.44 18.62 12.39
C VAL A 207 -9.18 19.23 11.01
N LEU A 208 -9.48 18.49 9.94
CA LEU A 208 -9.32 18.98 8.58
C LEU A 208 -10.46 19.95 8.17
N PRO A 209 -10.21 20.87 7.22
CA PRO A 209 -11.25 21.65 6.59
C PRO A 209 -12.34 20.77 5.95
N PRO A 210 -13.62 21.22 5.91
CA PRO A 210 -14.73 20.38 5.41
C PRO A 210 -14.54 19.80 4.01
N TRP A 211 -13.90 20.52 3.11
CA TRP A 211 -13.63 20.06 1.75
C TRP A 211 -12.60 18.90 1.71
N LEU A 212 -11.59 18.90 2.61
CA LEU A 212 -10.65 17.79 2.76
C LEU A 212 -11.31 16.58 3.43
N GLN A 213 -12.21 16.81 4.40
CA GLN A 213 -13.01 15.75 5.01
C GLN A 213 -13.86 15.02 3.95
N ALA A 214 -14.49 15.78 3.03
CA ALA A 214 -15.28 15.24 1.95
C ALA A 214 -14.43 14.37 0.99
N ILE A 215 -13.21 14.81 0.64
CA ILE A 215 -12.27 13.99 -0.14
C ILE A 215 -11.87 12.75 0.64
N GLY A 216 -11.46 12.89 1.89
CA GLY A 216 -11.06 11.80 2.77
C GLY A 216 -12.15 10.73 2.92
N SER A 217 -13.44 11.12 2.92
CA SER A 217 -14.56 10.20 3.09
C SER A 217 -14.72 9.17 1.97
N VAL A 218 -14.17 9.40 0.79
CA VAL A 218 -14.24 8.49 -0.37
C VAL A 218 -12.96 7.73 -0.64
N VAL A 219 -11.87 8.03 0.07
CA VAL A 219 -10.57 7.38 -0.17
C VAL A 219 -10.51 6.04 0.58
N PRO A 220 -10.10 4.93 -0.07
CA PRO A 220 -10.08 3.61 0.59
C PRO A 220 -9.12 3.53 1.78
N THR A 221 -8.10 4.39 1.86
CA THR A 221 -7.20 4.45 3.02
C THR A 221 -7.92 4.82 4.31
N ARG A 222 -8.97 5.63 4.26
CA ARG A 222 -9.79 5.95 5.43
C ARG A 222 -10.42 4.69 6.02
N PHE A 223 -11.11 3.91 5.20
CA PHE A 223 -11.75 2.65 5.64
C PHE A 223 -10.72 1.66 6.18
N ALA A 224 -9.49 1.69 5.66
CA ALA A 224 -8.40 0.88 6.19
C ALA A 224 -7.98 1.33 7.60
N TYR A 225 -7.85 2.64 7.84
CA TYR A 225 -7.52 3.17 9.16
C TYR A 225 -8.64 2.95 10.18
N ASP A 226 -9.87 3.33 9.82
CA ASP A 226 -11.02 3.26 10.71
C ASP A 226 -11.37 1.80 11.03
N GLY A 227 -11.42 0.93 10.03
CA GLY A 227 -11.71 -0.49 10.22
C GLY A 227 -10.67 -1.22 11.07
N LEU A 228 -9.35 -0.91 10.92
CA LEU A 228 -8.33 -1.51 11.81
C LEU A 228 -8.39 -0.96 13.23
N ARG A 229 -8.68 0.34 13.40
CA ARG A 229 -8.86 0.92 14.73
C ARG A 229 -10.06 0.30 15.44
N SER A 230 -11.19 0.19 14.75
CA SER A 230 -12.39 -0.44 15.31
C SER A 230 -12.14 -1.91 15.65
N ALA A 231 -11.45 -2.68 14.79
CA ALA A 231 -11.12 -4.08 15.06
C ALA A 231 -10.17 -4.24 16.25
N ILE A 232 -9.20 -3.33 16.44
CA ILE A 232 -8.18 -3.45 17.48
C ILE A 232 -8.66 -2.88 18.81
N PHE A 233 -9.30 -1.71 18.82
CA PHE A 233 -9.60 -0.96 20.04
C PHE A 233 -11.04 -1.09 20.52
N GLU A 234 -12.01 -1.28 19.59
CA GLU A 234 -13.42 -1.38 19.91
C GLU A 234 -13.93 -2.84 19.93
N GLY A 235 -13.12 -3.78 19.42
CA GLY A 235 -13.51 -5.18 19.33
C GLY A 235 -14.68 -5.47 18.38
N GLY A 236 -14.99 -4.54 17.47
CA GLY A 236 -16.12 -4.67 16.53
C GLY A 236 -16.30 -3.42 15.68
N GLY A 237 -17.43 -3.32 14.97
CA GLY A 237 -17.76 -2.14 14.14
C GLY A 237 -17.12 -2.10 12.75
N TRP A 238 -16.12 -2.88 12.49
CA TRP A 238 -15.29 -2.90 11.27
C TRP A 238 -16.00 -3.42 10.00
N GLY A 239 -17.18 -4.03 10.13
CA GLY A 239 -17.86 -4.71 9.00
C GLY A 239 -18.17 -3.80 7.81
N GLY A 240 -18.62 -2.56 8.09
CA GLY A 240 -18.87 -1.56 7.05
C GLY A 240 -17.61 -1.18 6.27
N ASP A 241 -16.51 -0.97 6.97
CA ASP A 241 -15.22 -0.63 6.38
C ASP A 241 -14.66 -1.77 5.55
N ALA A 242 -14.77 -3.01 6.04
CA ALA A 242 -14.36 -4.20 5.29
C ALA A 242 -15.15 -4.34 3.98
N VAL A 243 -16.46 -4.14 4.00
CA VAL A 243 -17.31 -4.17 2.79
C VAL A 243 -16.89 -3.09 1.81
N ALA A 244 -16.67 -1.86 2.27
CA ALA A 244 -16.18 -0.77 1.43
C ALA A 244 -14.83 -1.11 0.79
N LEU A 245 -13.87 -1.63 1.55
CA LEU A 245 -12.56 -2.04 1.05
C LEU A 245 -12.66 -3.17 0.03
N ILE A 246 -13.48 -4.17 0.27
CA ILE A 246 -13.74 -5.27 -0.69
C ILE A 246 -14.35 -4.70 -1.98
N ALA A 247 -15.31 -3.79 -1.88
CA ALA A 247 -15.90 -3.14 -3.04
C ALA A 247 -14.85 -2.36 -3.86
N PHE A 248 -13.97 -1.59 -3.18
CA PHE A 248 -12.84 -0.93 -3.83
C PHE A 248 -11.89 -1.92 -4.52
N ALA A 249 -11.60 -3.05 -3.90
CA ALA A 249 -10.74 -4.07 -4.49
C ALA A 249 -11.40 -4.72 -5.72
N VAL A 250 -12.66 -5.15 -5.61
CA VAL A 250 -13.39 -5.83 -6.68
C VAL A 250 -13.57 -4.94 -7.92
N ILE A 251 -13.81 -3.65 -7.72
CA ILE A 251 -13.96 -2.68 -8.81
C ILE A 251 -12.59 -2.17 -9.28
N GLY A 252 -11.72 -1.83 -8.34
CA GLY A 252 -10.46 -1.16 -8.62
C GLY A 252 -9.41 -2.07 -9.28
N LEU A 253 -9.31 -3.35 -8.88
CA LEU A 253 -8.31 -4.26 -9.47
C LEU A 253 -8.54 -4.49 -10.98
N PRO A 254 -9.74 -4.81 -11.47
CA PRO A 254 -9.98 -4.93 -12.91
C PRO A 254 -9.70 -3.65 -13.68
N ILE A 255 -10.13 -2.49 -13.14
CA ILE A 255 -9.88 -1.18 -13.74
C ILE A 255 -8.37 -0.90 -13.77
N GLY A 256 -7.66 -1.14 -12.66
CA GLY A 256 -6.23 -0.96 -12.55
C GLY A 256 -5.45 -1.79 -13.56
N VAL A 257 -5.75 -3.09 -13.65
CA VAL A 257 -5.12 -4.01 -14.61
C VAL A 257 -5.42 -3.60 -16.06
N TRP A 258 -6.64 -3.15 -16.35
CA TRP A 258 -6.99 -2.65 -17.66
C TRP A 258 -6.22 -1.36 -18.02
N CYS A 259 -6.16 -0.39 -17.12
CA CYS A 259 -5.38 0.84 -17.29
C CYS A 259 -3.88 0.52 -17.49
N PHE A 260 -3.34 -0.38 -16.69
CA PHE A 260 -1.94 -0.82 -16.78
C PHE A 260 -1.65 -1.46 -18.14
N GLY A 261 -2.53 -2.33 -18.61
CA GLY A 261 -2.40 -2.93 -19.95
C GLY A 261 -2.44 -1.89 -21.09
N ARG A 262 -3.33 -0.88 -20.98
CA ARG A 262 -3.39 0.22 -21.95
C ARG A 262 -2.12 1.07 -21.90
N ALA A 263 -1.64 1.42 -20.73
CA ALA A 263 -0.41 2.17 -20.53
C ALA A 263 0.81 1.44 -21.12
N LEU A 264 0.92 0.13 -20.88
CA LEU A 264 1.99 -0.70 -21.43
C LEU A 264 1.96 -0.75 -22.97
N LEU A 265 0.77 -0.91 -23.56
CA LEU A 265 0.61 -0.89 -25.02
C LEU A 265 0.97 0.47 -25.61
N GLN A 266 0.58 1.56 -24.94
CA GLN A 266 0.90 2.92 -25.38
C GLN A 266 2.41 3.18 -25.32
N SER A 267 3.09 2.82 -24.22
CA SER A 267 4.54 2.92 -24.08
C SER A 267 5.30 2.13 -25.14
N ARG A 268 4.81 0.92 -25.48
CA ARG A 268 5.39 0.12 -26.57
C ARG A 268 5.26 0.80 -27.94
N ARG A 269 4.09 1.33 -28.26
CA ARG A 269 3.84 2.01 -29.55
C ARG A 269 4.65 3.31 -29.69
N ALA A 270 4.85 4.01 -28.59
CA ALA A 270 5.64 5.24 -28.53
C ALA A 270 7.15 4.99 -28.49
N GLY A 271 7.61 3.75 -28.35
CA GLY A 271 9.03 3.41 -28.18
C GLY A 271 9.65 3.98 -26.90
N THR A 272 8.82 4.27 -25.88
CA THR A 272 9.26 4.96 -24.65
C THR A 272 9.54 3.99 -23.50
N ILE A 273 9.51 2.68 -23.76
CA ILE A 273 9.75 1.67 -22.70
C ILE A 273 11.16 1.78 -22.11
N SER A 274 12.16 2.11 -22.94
CA SER A 274 13.58 2.20 -22.58
C SER A 274 14.18 3.61 -22.74
N GLN A 275 13.37 4.63 -23.06
CA GLN A 275 13.87 6.00 -23.26
C GLN A 275 13.85 6.78 -21.94
N TYR A 276 15.04 6.92 -21.37
CA TYR A 276 15.30 7.83 -20.23
C TYR A 276 16.61 8.56 -20.38
#